data_352cc25ea43a3cd7fbcbe01e834a0e7c
#
_entry.id   352cc25ea43a3cd7fbcbe01e834a0e7c
#
_cell.length_a   1.000
_cell.length_b   1.000
_cell.length_c   1.000
_cell.angle_alpha   90.00
_cell.angle_beta   90.00
_cell.angle_gamma   90.00
#
_symmetry.space_group_name_H-M   'P 1'
#
loop_
_entity.id
_entity.type
_entity.pdbx_description
1 polymer ?
#
loop_
_entity_poly.entity_id
_entity_poly.type
_entity_poly.pdbx_seq_one_letter_code
_entity_poly.pdbx_strand_id
1 'polypeptide(L)'
;MSATNDPTPAVRLSKNLEYLKPSETVSINQETQRRRAAGEDVIDLSAGEPDFETPRLVAEAGIRAIQQGRTKYPATAGILELRAAAARHLSLLSGGRPVNADHIVVSTGAKQSIFNACMTLFGPGDKVLIPSPAWVSYPQIVRLARAEPVMVPGDIEWSLKVDVRALEKHRDGRTVGLILCSPVNPTGAVYTRAELKALVEWTRERGIWLISDEIYRRIHFGSGPAPSVLDLPDELLGRVLVIYGVSKAYAMTGWRIGLALAPAPVAKAMGALQTHVTSGASHPAQWAAAEAFGDERLEDEVAHMVEAFRHRRDLVVAHFRQHMPGVEFVEPLGAFYFFFRVDTYFAQRRFSTAAEFCERLMADEGVAVVPGDAFGDPRWVRMSYAASEKDLTDALGRITRFVRAMEEATASA
;
A
#
# COMPACT_ATOMS: atom_id res chain seq x y z
N MET A 1 -50.09 12.71 -25.73
CA MET A 1 -48.89 13.52 -25.51
C MET A 1 -47.72 12.55 -25.49
N SER A 2 -46.97 12.47 -26.60
CA SER A 2 -45.84 11.55 -26.75
C SER A 2 -44.64 12.03 -25.93
N ALA A 3 -44.17 11.20 -25.03
CA ALA A 3 -42.88 11.42 -24.38
C ALA A 3 -41.77 11.34 -25.43
N THR A 4 -41.12 12.46 -25.68
CA THR A 4 -39.94 12.52 -26.52
C THR A 4 -38.78 11.82 -25.76
N ASN A 5 -38.46 10.61 -26.18
CA ASN A 5 -37.19 9.96 -25.86
C ASN A 5 -36.09 10.78 -26.56
N ASP A 6 -35.49 11.70 -25.84
CA ASP A 6 -34.26 12.38 -26.23
C ASP A 6 -33.09 11.45 -25.88
N PRO A 7 -32.47 10.77 -26.87
CA PRO A 7 -31.34 9.90 -26.57
C PRO A 7 -30.15 10.78 -26.18
N THR A 8 -29.88 10.89 -24.89
CA THR A 8 -28.63 11.50 -24.42
C THR A 8 -27.49 10.84 -25.19
N PRO A 9 -26.71 11.59 -25.99
CA PRO A 9 -25.64 10.98 -26.78
C PRO A 9 -24.67 10.23 -25.85
N ALA A 10 -24.40 8.97 -26.23
CA ALA A 10 -23.49 8.11 -25.44
C ALA A 10 -22.16 8.84 -25.26
N VAL A 11 -21.78 9.09 -23.99
CA VAL A 11 -20.53 9.77 -23.65
C VAL A 11 -19.36 8.90 -24.12
N ARG A 12 -18.58 9.39 -25.08
CA ARG A 12 -17.36 8.72 -25.54
C ARG A 12 -16.22 8.98 -24.57
N LEU A 13 -15.86 7.97 -23.79
CA LEU A 13 -14.68 8.02 -22.92
C LEU A 13 -13.38 7.75 -23.71
N SER A 14 -12.25 8.20 -23.16
CA SER A 14 -10.93 7.90 -23.72
C SER A 14 -10.61 6.41 -23.57
N LYS A 15 -9.97 5.82 -24.59
CA LYS A 15 -9.45 4.45 -24.52
C LYS A 15 -8.43 4.23 -23.42
N ASN A 16 -7.80 5.29 -22.90
CA ASN A 16 -6.88 5.21 -21.77
C ASN A 16 -7.58 4.76 -20.46
N LEU A 17 -8.91 4.90 -20.38
CA LEU A 17 -9.72 4.53 -19.22
C LEU A 17 -10.44 3.19 -19.39
N GLU A 18 -10.38 2.58 -20.57
CA GLU A 18 -11.12 1.36 -20.92
C GLU A 18 -10.79 0.17 -19.97
N TYR A 19 -9.56 0.14 -19.46
CA TYR A 19 -9.06 -0.95 -18.59
C TYR A 19 -9.04 -0.57 -17.10
N LEU A 20 -9.44 0.65 -16.74
CA LEU A 20 -9.44 1.08 -15.34
C LEU A 20 -10.70 0.58 -14.64
N LYS A 21 -10.49 -0.13 -13.53
CA LYS A 21 -11.57 -0.49 -12.60
C LYS A 21 -11.57 0.46 -11.42
N PRO A 22 -12.74 0.80 -10.86
CA PRO A 22 -12.82 1.46 -9.56
C PRO A 22 -12.04 0.68 -8.50
N SER A 23 -11.51 1.38 -7.51
CA SER A 23 -10.81 0.71 -6.41
C SER A 23 -11.81 0.02 -5.49
N GLU A 24 -11.78 -1.30 -5.43
CA GLU A 24 -12.66 -2.10 -4.57
C GLU A 24 -12.55 -1.69 -3.09
N THR A 25 -11.33 -1.38 -2.63
CA THR A 25 -11.12 -0.88 -1.26
C THR A 25 -11.84 0.45 -0.99
N VAL A 26 -11.89 1.34 -1.98
CA VAL A 26 -12.63 2.62 -1.87
C VAL A 26 -14.14 2.36 -1.90
N SER A 27 -14.61 1.48 -2.76
CA SER A 27 -16.04 1.14 -2.86
C SER A 27 -16.58 0.51 -1.57
N ILE A 28 -15.82 -0.41 -0.96
CA ILE A 28 -16.19 -1.03 0.33
C ILE A 28 -16.21 0.02 1.44
N ASN A 29 -15.22 0.91 1.51
CA ASN A 29 -15.20 1.97 2.49
C ASN A 29 -16.40 2.91 2.33
N GLN A 30 -16.76 3.30 1.12
CA GLN A 30 -17.94 4.13 0.83
C GLN A 30 -19.23 3.44 1.27
N GLU A 31 -19.39 2.14 0.97
CA GLU A 31 -20.56 1.36 1.40
C GLU A 31 -20.63 1.25 2.93
N THR A 32 -19.49 1.01 3.59
CA THR A 32 -19.39 0.99 5.06
C THR A 32 -19.82 2.32 5.67
N GLN A 33 -19.35 3.45 5.14
CA GLN A 33 -19.74 4.79 5.60
C GLN A 33 -21.23 5.04 5.38
N ARG A 34 -21.79 4.61 4.24
CA ARG A 34 -23.22 4.73 3.95
C ARG A 34 -24.07 3.97 4.98
N ARG A 35 -23.70 2.72 5.30
CA ARG A 35 -24.40 1.88 6.28
C ARG A 35 -24.32 2.48 7.69
N ARG A 36 -23.15 2.93 8.11
CA ARG A 36 -22.97 3.62 9.40
C ARG A 36 -23.84 4.89 9.50
N ALA A 37 -23.89 5.69 8.43
CA ALA A 37 -24.74 6.86 8.36
C ALA A 37 -26.26 6.52 8.42
N ALA A 38 -26.64 5.31 8.02
CA ALA A 38 -27.99 4.78 8.17
C ALA A 38 -28.28 4.18 9.57
N GLY A 39 -27.31 4.20 10.48
CA GLY A 39 -27.43 3.69 11.85
C GLY A 39 -27.16 2.19 11.99
N GLU A 40 -26.62 1.53 10.96
CA GLU A 40 -26.22 0.12 11.04
C GLU A 40 -24.93 -0.05 11.85
N ASP A 41 -24.88 -1.10 12.67
CA ASP A 41 -23.69 -1.46 13.45
C ASP A 41 -22.68 -2.20 12.57
N VAL A 42 -21.79 -1.46 11.91
CA VAL A 42 -20.76 -1.99 11.03
C VAL A 42 -19.37 -1.65 11.55
N ILE A 43 -18.53 -2.67 11.73
CA ILE A 43 -17.12 -2.52 12.08
C ILE A 43 -16.30 -2.52 10.78
N ASP A 44 -15.54 -1.44 10.56
CA ASP A 44 -14.72 -1.27 9.35
C ASP A 44 -13.28 -1.78 9.56
N LEU A 45 -12.99 -2.95 9.03
CA LEU A 45 -11.64 -3.50 8.92
C LEU A 45 -11.12 -3.49 7.47
N SER A 46 -11.76 -2.70 6.59
CA SER A 46 -11.34 -2.52 5.20
C SER A 46 -10.33 -1.38 5.02
N ALA A 47 -10.25 -0.46 5.99
CA ALA A 47 -9.47 0.76 5.90
C ALA A 47 -7.97 0.49 5.71
N GLY A 48 -7.35 1.26 4.85
CA GLY A 48 -5.90 1.20 4.57
C GLY A 48 -5.14 2.36 5.22
N GLU A 49 -5.54 2.79 6.42
CA GLU A 49 -4.93 3.92 7.13
C GLU A 49 -4.82 3.65 8.64
N PRO A 50 -3.80 4.25 9.31
CA PRO A 50 -3.70 4.21 10.76
C PRO A 50 -4.94 4.85 11.41
N ASP A 51 -5.38 4.28 12.55
CA ASP A 51 -6.44 4.83 13.38
C ASP A 51 -5.94 5.85 14.42
N PHE A 52 -4.70 6.26 14.29
CA PHE A 52 -4.07 7.31 15.10
C PHE A 52 -4.24 8.67 14.43
N GLU A 53 -4.27 9.72 15.25
CA GLU A 53 -4.18 11.08 14.76
C GLU A 53 -2.75 11.43 14.32
N THR A 54 -2.63 12.40 13.41
CA THR A 54 -1.33 12.98 13.08
C THR A 54 -0.68 13.54 14.34
N PRO A 55 0.61 13.26 14.62
CA PRO A 55 1.31 13.80 15.78
C PRO A 55 1.15 15.31 15.91
N ARG A 56 0.94 15.78 17.14
CA ARG A 56 0.61 17.18 17.41
C ARG A 56 1.67 18.15 16.86
N LEU A 57 2.95 17.84 17.03
CA LEU A 57 4.04 18.68 16.53
C LEU A 57 4.00 18.85 15.01
N VAL A 58 3.64 17.79 14.30
CA VAL A 58 3.49 17.76 12.84
C VAL A 58 2.29 18.61 12.41
N ALA A 59 1.14 18.44 13.08
CA ALA A 59 -0.06 19.23 12.80
C ALA A 59 0.19 20.74 13.04
N GLU A 60 0.84 21.09 14.16
CA GLU A 60 1.22 22.46 14.47
C GLU A 60 2.18 23.05 13.43
N ALA A 61 3.12 22.28 12.87
CA ALA A 61 3.99 22.73 11.80
C ALA A 61 3.21 23.11 10.53
N GLY A 62 2.19 22.32 10.16
CA GLY A 62 1.27 22.66 9.08
C GLY A 62 0.48 23.94 9.33
N ILE A 63 -0.05 24.11 10.55
CA ILE A 63 -0.75 25.34 10.97
C ILE A 63 0.18 26.55 10.90
N ARG A 64 1.40 26.46 11.43
CA ARG A 64 2.42 27.52 11.34
C ARG A 64 2.73 27.89 9.89
N ALA A 65 2.83 26.90 9.00
CA ALA A 65 3.08 27.16 7.58
C ALA A 65 1.96 27.99 6.93
N ILE A 66 0.70 27.72 7.25
CA ILE A 66 -0.45 28.49 6.78
C ILE A 66 -0.38 29.93 7.33
N GLN A 67 -0.15 30.09 8.63
CA GLN A 67 -0.05 31.40 9.30
C GLN A 67 1.10 32.26 8.75
N GLN A 68 2.19 31.61 8.31
CA GLN A 68 3.34 32.27 7.68
C GLN A 68 3.14 32.56 6.18
N GLY A 69 1.97 32.31 5.63
CA GLY A 69 1.67 32.57 4.22
C GLY A 69 2.36 31.60 3.25
N ARG A 70 2.78 30.43 3.70
CA ARG A 70 3.38 29.37 2.84
C ARG A 70 2.31 28.61 2.07
N THR A 71 1.54 29.34 1.26
CA THR A 71 0.34 28.86 0.54
C THR A 71 0.43 29.07 -0.97
N LYS A 72 1.57 29.58 -1.45
CA LYS A 72 1.85 29.75 -2.89
C LYS A 72 2.51 28.50 -3.47
N TYR A 73 2.66 28.43 -4.78
CA TYR A 73 3.35 27.33 -5.46
C TYR A 73 4.75 27.08 -4.86
N PRO A 74 5.04 25.88 -4.38
CA PRO A 74 6.40 25.51 -3.98
C PRO A 74 7.25 25.13 -5.21
N ALA A 75 8.52 24.83 -4.99
CA ALA A 75 9.33 24.13 -5.98
C ALA A 75 8.67 22.79 -6.35
N THR A 76 8.58 22.49 -7.64
CA THR A 76 7.85 21.31 -8.15
C THR A 76 8.36 19.99 -7.57
N ALA A 77 9.69 19.84 -7.44
CA ALA A 77 10.28 18.64 -6.81
C ALA A 77 10.14 18.61 -5.29
N GLY A 78 9.51 19.61 -4.68
CA GLY A 78 9.38 19.79 -3.24
C GLY A 78 10.32 20.83 -2.66
N ILE A 79 9.92 21.40 -1.52
CA ILE A 79 10.73 22.38 -0.80
C ILE A 79 12.06 21.77 -0.35
N LEU A 80 13.11 22.57 -0.33
CA LEU A 80 14.46 22.08 0.02
C LEU A 80 14.49 21.50 1.45
N GLU A 81 13.79 22.16 2.37
CA GLU A 81 13.70 21.75 3.77
C GLU A 81 13.15 20.33 3.94
N LEU A 82 12.07 19.99 3.21
CA LEU A 82 11.52 18.65 3.23
C LEU A 82 12.46 17.64 2.57
N ARG A 83 13.02 17.97 1.40
CA ARG A 83 13.96 17.07 0.70
C ARG A 83 15.20 16.79 1.55
N ALA A 84 15.74 17.82 2.22
CA ALA A 84 16.88 17.66 3.11
C ALA A 84 16.54 16.86 4.38
N ALA A 85 15.37 17.10 5.00
CA ALA A 85 14.89 16.31 6.15
C ALA A 85 14.68 14.84 5.76
N ALA A 86 14.04 14.57 4.63
CA ALA A 86 13.83 13.22 4.11
C ALA A 86 15.16 12.52 3.78
N ALA A 87 16.13 13.23 3.21
CA ALA A 87 17.46 12.68 2.93
C ALA A 87 18.18 12.26 4.21
N ARG A 88 18.17 13.11 5.25
CA ARG A 88 18.74 12.76 6.58
C ARG A 88 18.00 11.57 7.20
N HIS A 89 16.67 11.58 7.18
CA HIS A 89 15.85 10.50 7.73
C HIS A 89 16.15 9.15 7.05
N LEU A 90 16.16 9.09 5.71
CA LEU A 90 16.49 7.88 4.97
C LEU A 90 17.94 7.43 5.22
N SER A 91 18.88 8.38 5.35
CA SER A 91 20.27 8.09 5.74
C SER A 91 20.34 7.40 7.09
N LEU A 92 19.68 7.97 8.12
CA LEU A 92 19.65 7.39 9.47
C LEU A 92 19.05 5.99 9.48
N LEU A 93 17.92 5.79 8.80
CA LEU A 93 17.27 4.47 8.70
C LEU A 93 18.11 3.43 7.92
N SER A 94 19.12 3.86 7.19
CA SER A 94 19.98 3.00 6.35
C SER A 94 21.44 3.00 6.84
N GLY A 95 21.64 3.09 8.15
CA GLY A 95 22.95 2.96 8.79
C GLY A 95 23.93 4.11 8.48
N GLY A 96 23.42 5.32 8.20
CA GLY A 96 24.23 6.51 7.91
C GLY A 96 24.65 6.65 6.45
N ARG A 97 24.07 5.86 5.53
CA ARG A 97 24.34 5.98 4.11
C ARG A 97 24.01 7.39 3.60
N PRO A 98 24.90 8.07 2.85
CA PRO A 98 24.62 9.37 2.30
C PRO A 98 23.44 9.32 1.29
N VAL A 99 22.44 10.18 1.49
CA VAL A 99 21.32 10.36 0.55
C VAL A 99 21.34 11.81 0.06
N ASN A 100 21.33 11.98 -1.27
CA ASN A 100 21.33 13.31 -1.87
C ASN A 100 19.89 13.84 -1.97
N ALA A 101 19.62 15.00 -1.38
CA ALA A 101 18.33 15.67 -1.44
C ALA A 101 17.88 16.01 -2.87
N ASP A 102 18.80 16.21 -3.81
CA ASP A 102 18.48 16.50 -5.22
C ASP A 102 18.00 15.25 -5.99
N HIS A 103 18.17 14.08 -5.42
CA HIS A 103 17.63 12.81 -5.92
C HIS A 103 16.21 12.54 -5.41
N ILE A 104 15.64 13.41 -4.58
CA ILE A 104 14.30 13.27 -3.99
C ILE A 104 13.30 14.14 -4.74
N VAL A 105 12.19 13.53 -5.15
CA VAL A 105 11.00 14.21 -5.71
C VAL A 105 9.83 13.97 -4.78
N VAL A 106 9.30 15.05 -4.22
CA VAL A 106 8.11 15.05 -3.35
C VAL A 106 6.85 15.12 -4.22
N SER A 107 5.88 14.27 -3.95
CA SER A 107 4.63 14.17 -4.73
C SER A 107 3.40 14.15 -3.81
N THR A 108 2.21 14.25 -4.40
CA THR A 108 0.92 14.21 -3.68
C THR A 108 0.61 12.77 -3.22
N GLY A 109 1.34 12.33 -2.20
CA GLY A 109 1.36 10.98 -1.66
C GLY A 109 2.21 10.00 -2.48
N ALA A 110 2.60 8.88 -1.85
CA ALA A 110 3.40 7.82 -2.48
C ALA A 110 2.74 7.27 -3.76
N LYS A 111 1.41 7.25 -3.84
CA LYS A 111 0.68 6.85 -5.05
C LYS A 111 1.07 7.68 -6.27
N GLN A 112 1.19 9.00 -6.14
CA GLN A 112 1.65 9.85 -7.23
C GLN A 112 3.14 9.64 -7.50
N SER A 113 3.96 9.37 -6.50
CA SER A 113 5.38 9.06 -6.71
C SER A 113 5.55 7.81 -7.57
N ILE A 114 4.74 6.74 -7.32
CA ILE A 114 4.73 5.52 -8.13
C ILE A 114 4.20 5.82 -9.54
N PHE A 115 3.13 6.59 -9.66
CA PHE A 115 2.59 7.01 -10.96
C PHE A 115 3.65 7.76 -11.78
N ASN A 116 4.30 8.75 -11.19
CA ASN A 116 5.37 9.52 -11.85
C ASN A 116 6.54 8.61 -12.27
N ALA A 117 6.94 7.65 -11.42
CA ALA A 117 7.98 6.68 -11.73
C ALA A 117 7.59 5.80 -12.93
N CYS A 118 6.38 5.23 -12.91
CA CYS A 118 5.88 4.41 -14.02
C CYS A 118 5.77 5.19 -15.32
N MET A 119 5.22 6.40 -15.30
CA MET A 119 5.10 7.28 -16.48
C MET A 119 6.48 7.71 -17.02
N THR A 120 7.50 7.79 -16.18
CA THR A 120 8.86 8.17 -16.58
C THR A 120 9.64 7.01 -17.17
N LEU A 121 9.40 5.78 -16.69
CA LEU A 121 10.24 4.61 -16.97
C LEU A 121 9.62 3.61 -17.95
N PHE A 122 8.30 3.59 -18.06
CA PHE A 122 7.58 2.56 -18.80
C PHE A 122 6.65 3.17 -19.85
N GLY A 123 6.40 2.41 -20.93
CA GLY A 123 5.55 2.85 -22.04
C GLY A 123 4.93 1.71 -22.83
N PRO A 124 4.36 2.02 -24.01
CA PRO A 124 3.73 1.01 -24.87
C PRO A 124 4.71 -0.09 -25.30
N GLY A 125 4.31 -1.35 -25.10
CA GLY A 125 5.11 -2.52 -25.41
C GLY A 125 5.92 -3.06 -24.25
N ASP A 126 6.12 -2.27 -23.19
CA ASP A 126 6.86 -2.68 -22.00
C ASP A 126 6.03 -3.57 -21.09
N LYS A 127 6.69 -4.48 -20.37
CA LYS A 127 6.12 -5.30 -19.30
C LYS A 127 6.74 -4.96 -17.94
N VAL A 128 5.88 -4.93 -16.92
CA VAL A 128 6.28 -4.67 -15.54
C VAL A 128 5.80 -5.82 -14.66
N LEU A 129 6.74 -6.52 -14.04
CA LEU A 129 6.44 -7.59 -13.09
C LEU A 129 5.94 -7.00 -11.77
N ILE A 130 4.92 -7.63 -11.19
CA ILE A 130 4.33 -7.25 -9.91
C ILE A 130 4.12 -8.54 -9.10
N PRO A 131 4.90 -8.79 -8.01
CA PRO A 131 4.61 -9.86 -7.07
C PRO A 131 3.16 -9.80 -6.58
N SER A 132 2.45 -10.91 -6.60
CA SER A 132 1.05 -11.02 -6.20
C SER A 132 0.91 -12.00 -5.02
N PRO A 133 0.05 -11.69 -4.02
CA PRO A 133 -0.89 -10.57 -3.97
C PRO A 133 -0.21 -9.22 -3.79
N ALA A 134 -0.82 -8.17 -4.36
CA ALA A 134 -0.23 -6.84 -4.42
C ALA A 134 -1.28 -5.73 -4.23
N TRP A 135 -0.83 -4.55 -3.82
CA TRP A 135 -1.73 -3.39 -3.73
C TRP A 135 -2.43 -3.10 -5.06
N VAL A 136 -3.75 -3.00 -5.00
CA VAL A 136 -4.69 -2.84 -6.13
C VAL A 136 -4.29 -1.77 -7.15
N SER A 137 -3.55 -0.74 -6.73
CA SER A 137 -3.20 0.38 -7.62
C SER A 137 -1.98 0.11 -8.51
N TYR A 138 -1.09 -0.83 -8.20
CA TYR A 138 0.09 -1.07 -9.04
C TYR A 138 -0.26 -1.46 -10.47
N PRO A 139 -1.09 -2.50 -10.72
CA PRO A 139 -1.43 -2.86 -12.10
C PRO A 139 -2.19 -1.75 -12.83
N GLN A 140 -2.99 -0.95 -12.13
CA GLN A 140 -3.71 0.17 -12.74
C GLN A 140 -2.76 1.30 -13.15
N ILE A 141 -1.78 1.63 -12.29
CA ILE A 141 -0.77 2.66 -12.59
C ILE A 141 0.11 2.24 -13.79
N VAL A 142 0.51 0.96 -13.84
CA VAL A 142 1.27 0.42 -14.98
C VAL A 142 0.46 0.55 -16.29
N ARG A 143 -0.86 0.23 -16.26
CA ARG A 143 -1.74 0.43 -17.43
C ARG A 143 -1.90 1.90 -17.81
N LEU A 144 -1.96 2.81 -16.84
CA LEU A 144 -1.98 4.26 -17.11
C LEU A 144 -0.71 4.72 -17.82
N ALA A 145 0.45 4.13 -17.50
CA ALA A 145 1.69 4.34 -18.23
C ALA A 145 1.71 3.63 -19.60
N ARG A 146 0.61 2.96 -19.99
CA ARG A 146 0.44 2.21 -21.23
C ARG A 146 1.38 1.00 -21.36
N ALA A 147 1.91 0.51 -20.24
CA ALA A 147 2.66 -0.74 -20.14
C ALA A 147 1.74 -1.89 -19.69
N GLU A 148 2.22 -3.12 -19.84
CA GLU A 148 1.51 -4.35 -19.47
C GLU A 148 1.94 -4.80 -18.06
N PRO A 149 1.04 -4.84 -17.05
CA PRO A 149 1.34 -5.42 -15.76
C PRO A 149 1.31 -6.96 -15.86
N VAL A 150 2.34 -7.61 -15.34
CA VAL A 150 2.44 -9.08 -15.26
C VAL A 150 2.46 -9.46 -13.79
N MET A 151 1.35 -10.04 -13.31
CA MET A 151 1.24 -10.52 -11.93
C MET A 151 2.04 -11.80 -11.77
N VAL A 152 2.97 -11.84 -10.79
CA VAL A 152 3.79 -12.99 -10.48
C VAL A 152 3.32 -13.58 -9.15
N PRO A 153 2.68 -14.78 -9.16
CA PRO A 153 2.15 -15.38 -7.94
C PRO A 153 3.25 -15.68 -6.92
N GLY A 154 3.01 -15.27 -5.67
CA GLY A 154 3.84 -15.65 -4.54
C GLY A 154 3.55 -17.07 -4.05
N ASP A 155 4.48 -17.64 -3.29
CA ASP A 155 4.37 -18.96 -2.69
C ASP A 155 3.95 -18.83 -1.21
N ILE A 156 2.93 -19.58 -0.81
CA ILE A 156 2.43 -19.56 0.57
C ILE A 156 3.50 -20.04 1.57
N GLU A 157 4.32 -21.01 1.19
CA GLU A 157 5.42 -21.49 2.03
C GLU A 157 6.45 -20.35 2.32
N TRP A 158 6.44 -19.31 1.51
CA TRP A 158 7.28 -18.11 1.67
C TRP A 158 6.44 -16.86 2.01
N SER A 159 5.32 -17.03 2.67
CA SER A 159 4.42 -15.93 3.06
C SER A 159 3.92 -15.12 1.85
N LEU A 160 3.63 -15.80 0.73
CA LEU A 160 3.21 -15.21 -0.54
C LEU A 160 4.22 -14.21 -1.13
N LYS A 161 5.51 -14.35 -0.78
CA LYS A 161 6.61 -13.64 -1.45
C LYS A 161 7.02 -14.33 -2.75
N VAL A 162 7.75 -13.62 -3.60
CA VAL A 162 8.36 -14.17 -4.82
C VAL A 162 9.88 -14.23 -4.69
N ASP A 163 10.48 -15.23 -5.33
CA ASP A 163 11.92 -15.31 -5.50
C ASP A 163 12.34 -14.98 -6.94
N VAL A 164 13.65 -14.98 -7.17
CA VAL A 164 14.24 -14.76 -8.49
C VAL A 164 13.77 -15.79 -9.53
N ARG A 165 13.52 -17.04 -9.13
CA ARG A 165 13.08 -18.10 -10.06
C ARG A 165 11.65 -17.85 -10.54
N ALA A 166 10.77 -17.40 -9.66
CA ALA A 166 9.41 -17.02 -10.01
C ALA A 166 9.41 -15.83 -10.98
N LEU A 167 10.25 -14.81 -10.73
CA LEU A 167 10.40 -13.66 -11.63
C LEU A 167 10.95 -14.07 -13.01
N GLU A 168 11.98 -14.90 -13.05
CA GLU A 168 12.59 -15.35 -14.32
C GLU A 168 11.60 -16.13 -15.19
N LYS A 169 10.72 -16.95 -14.56
CA LYS A 169 9.68 -17.71 -15.26
C LYS A 169 8.65 -16.80 -15.97
N HIS A 170 8.41 -15.60 -15.43
CA HIS A 170 7.41 -14.67 -15.96
C HIS A 170 8.03 -13.57 -16.83
N ARG A 171 9.34 -13.49 -16.90
CA ARG A 171 10.08 -12.52 -17.71
C ARG A 171 10.12 -12.91 -19.18
N ASP A 172 10.05 -11.90 -20.04
CA ASP A 172 10.40 -12.01 -21.47
C ASP A 172 11.25 -10.80 -21.93
N GLY A 173 11.52 -10.71 -23.24
CA GLY A 173 12.32 -9.63 -23.82
C GLY A 173 11.73 -8.22 -23.71
N ARG A 174 10.46 -8.10 -23.33
CA ARG A 174 9.75 -6.81 -23.12
C ARG A 174 9.73 -6.39 -21.65
N THR A 175 10.21 -7.22 -20.74
CA THR A 175 10.20 -6.94 -19.30
C THR A 175 11.26 -5.91 -18.94
N VAL A 176 10.83 -4.74 -18.49
CA VAL A 176 11.70 -3.59 -18.18
C VAL A 176 11.56 -3.09 -16.72
N GLY A 177 10.55 -3.57 -15.98
CA GLY A 177 10.26 -3.11 -14.64
C GLY A 177 9.84 -4.22 -13.68
N LEU A 178 10.13 -4.00 -12.39
CA LEU A 178 9.63 -4.74 -11.23
C LEU A 178 9.15 -3.73 -10.20
N ILE A 179 7.92 -3.89 -9.70
CA ILE A 179 7.40 -3.12 -8.56
C ILE A 179 7.32 -4.06 -7.37
N LEU A 180 8.07 -3.75 -6.32
CA LEU A 180 8.15 -4.53 -5.08
C LEU A 180 7.63 -3.68 -3.92
N CYS A 181 6.85 -4.27 -3.01
CA CYS A 181 6.43 -3.65 -1.75
C CYS A 181 7.00 -4.45 -0.57
N SER A 182 7.62 -3.77 0.39
CA SER A 182 8.06 -4.40 1.64
C SER A 182 8.12 -3.36 2.78
N PRO A 183 7.41 -3.60 3.87
CA PRO A 183 6.39 -4.62 4.17
C PRO A 183 5.21 -4.62 3.19
N VAL A 184 4.67 -5.81 2.90
CA VAL A 184 3.70 -6.01 1.81
C VAL A 184 2.28 -5.64 2.24
N ASN A 185 1.57 -4.88 1.43
CA ASN A 185 0.12 -4.80 1.43
C ASN A 185 -0.41 -5.72 0.30
N PRO A 186 -1.14 -6.82 0.58
CA PRO A 186 -2.01 -7.04 1.74
C PRO A 186 -1.47 -7.98 2.84
N THR A 187 -0.35 -8.66 2.67
CA THR A 187 0.04 -9.83 3.48
C THR A 187 0.74 -9.49 4.80
N GLY A 188 1.32 -8.29 4.92
CA GLY A 188 2.22 -7.96 6.03
C GLY A 188 3.57 -8.68 5.99
N ALA A 189 3.85 -9.46 4.94
CA ALA A 189 5.15 -10.11 4.76
C ALA A 189 6.27 -9.08 4.58
N VAL A 190 7.47 -9.45 5.03
CA VAL A 190 8.67 -8.60 4.95
C VAL A 190 9.76 -9.37 4.22
N TYR A 191 10.35 -8.75 3.22
CA TYR A 191 11.53 -9.30 2.55
C TYR A 191 12.77 -9.10 3.43
N THR A 192 13.54 -10.14 3.62
CA THR A 192 14.83 -10.08 4.30
C THR A 192 15.86 -9.32 3.45
N ARG A 193 16.94 -8.85 4.08
CA ARG A 193 18.04 -8.21 3.35
C ARG A 193 18.65 -9.12 2.26
N ALA A 194 18.73 -10.42 2.53
CA ALA A 194 19.26 -11.38 1.56
C ALA A 194 18.33 -11.56 0.35
N GLU A 195 17.02 -11.63 0.59
CA GLU A 195 16.01 -11.70 -0.49
C GLU A 195 16.02 -10.41 -1.33
N LEU A 196 16.04 -9.23 -0.68
CA LEU A 196 16.15 -7.95 -1.40
C LEU A 196 17.41 -7.89 -2.24
N LYS A 197 18.56 -8.33 -1.69
CA LYS A 197 19.82 -8.36 -2.43
C LYS A 197 19.72 -9.22 -3.69
N ALA A 198 19.18 -10.43 -3.56
CA ALA A 198 19.01 -11.33 -4.70
C ALA A 198 18.11 -10.72 -5.80
N LEU A 199 17.00 -10.06 -5.40
CA LEU A 199 16.09 -9.39 -6.33
C LEU A 199 16.77 -8.20 -7.03
N VAL A 200 17.52 -7.38 -6.30
CA VAL A 200 18.25 -6.22 -6.86
C VAL A 200 19.36 -6.67 -7.80
N GLU A 201 20.13 -7.68 -7.44
CA GLU A 201 21.16 -8.27 -8.32
C GLU A 201 20.54 -8.81 -9.62
N TRP A 202 19.43 -9.55 -9.50
CA TRP A 202 18.70 -10.08 -10.64
C TRP A 202 18.18 -8.97 -11.57
N THR A 203 17.58 -7.89 -11.04
CA THR A 203 17.11 -6.78 -11.86
C THR A 203 18.26 -6.04 -12.54
N ARG A 204 19.37 -5.82 -11.82
CA ARG A 204 20.56 -5.17 -12.35
C ARG A 204 21.18 -5.95 -13.54
N GLU A 205 21.37 -7.26 -13.39
CA GLU A 205 21.93 -8.14 -14.42
C GLU A 205 21.11 -8.11 -15.72
N ARG A 206 19.79 -7.91 -15.61
CA ARG A 206 18.85 -7.92 -16.73
C ARG A 206 18.47 -6.52 -17.23
N GLY A 207 19.05 -5.48 -16.64
CA GLY A 207 18.75 -4.09 -17.02
C GLY A 207 17.32 -3.65 -16.67
N ILE A 208 16.65 -4.32 -15.71
CA ILE A 208 15.29 -4.06 -15.27
C ILE A 208 15.31 -2.96 -14.20
N TRP A 209 14.35 -2.03 -14.23
CA TRP A 209 14.13 -1.05 -13.20
C TRP A 209 13.40 -1.67 -11.99
N LEU A 210 13.90 -1.42 -10.78
CA LEU A 210 13.19 -1.78 -9.55
C LEU A 210 12.57 -0.52 -8.93
N ILE A 211 11.25 -0.53 -8.74
CA ILE A 211 10.53 0.41 -7.89
C ILE A 211 10.25 -0.31 -6.57
N SER A 212 10.98 0.06 -5.51
CA SER A 212 10.80 -0.46 -4.15
C SER A 212 9.86 0.45 -3.38
N ASP A 213 8.63 0.01 -3.14
CA ASP A 213 7.67 0.72 -2.30
C ASP A 213 7.89 0.34 -0.83
N GLU A 214 8.47 1.27 -0.09
CA GLU A 214 8.86 1.12 1.31
C GLU A 214 7.99 1.98 2.26
N ILE A 215 6.76 2.30 1.85
CA ILE A 215 5.85 3.17 2.61
C ILE A 215 5.55 2.64 4.03
N TYR A 216 5.68 1.33 4.25
CA TYR A 216 5.48 0.67 5.54
C TYR A 216 6.79 0.38 6.29
N ARG A 217 7.97 0.81 5.81
CA ARG A 217 9.28 0.46 6.36
C ARG A 217 9.38 0.64 7.88
N ARG A 218 8.76 1.69 8.44
CA ARG A 218 8.75 1.98 9.89
C ARG A 218 7.76 1.12 10.67
N ILE A 219 6.75 0.53 10.02
CA ILE A 219 5.78 -0.35 10.67
C ILE A 219 6.26 -1.79 10.50
N HIS A 220 7.21 -2.17 11.33
CA HIS A 220 7.87 -3.47 11.34
C HIS A 220 7.92 -4.02 12.76
N PHE A 221 7.64 -5.31 12.93
CA PHE A 221 7.50 -5.94 14.24
C PHE A 221 8.76 -6.67 14.70
N GLY A 222 9.85 -6.61 13.93
CA GLY A 222 11.20 -7.02 14.33
C GLY A 222 11.95 -5.90 15.04
N SER A 223 13.27 -6.05 15.16
CA SER A 223 14.14 -5.01 15.71
C SER A 223 14.40 -3.91 14.68
N GLY A 224 13.97 -2.69 14.96
CA GLY A 224 14.17 -1.52 14.11
C GLY A 224 13.30 -1.51 12.84
N PRO A 225 13.63 -0.66 11.83
CA PRO A 225 12.88 -0.57 10.59
C PRO A 225 13.03 -1.86 9.76
N ALA A 226 12.06 -2.12 8.87
CA ALA A 226 12.16 -3.23 7.93
C ALA A 226 13.39 -3.07 7.02
N PRO A 227 13.99 -4.20 6.55
CA PRO A 227 15.06 -4.14 5.59
C PRO A 227 14.68 -3.34 4.34
N SER A 228 15.63 -2.58 3.82
CA SER A 228 15.48 -1.71 2.66
C SER A 228 16.48 -2.06 1.58
N VAL A 229 16.15 -1.74 0.33
CA VAL A 229 17.14 -1.76 -0.75
C VAL A 229 18.27 -0.75 -0.50
N LEU A 230 18.03 0.30 0.29
CA LEU A 230 19.06 1.27 0.70
C LEU A 230 20.10 0.68 1.67
N ASP A 231 19.87 -0.48 2.25
CA ASP A 231 20.84 -1.18 3.10
C ASP A 231 21.87 -1.99 2.28
N LEU A 232 21.71 -1.99 0.94
CA LEU A 232 22.57 -2.69 -0.01
C LEU A 232 23.70 -1.80 -0.55
N PRO A 233 24.78 -2.36 -1.09
CA PRO A 233 25.88 -1.58 -1.69
C PRO A 233 25.45 -0.65 -2.84
N ASP A 234 26.11 0.52 -2.96
CA ASP A 234 25.77 1.57 -3.94
C ASP A 234 25.81 1.09 -5.38
N GLU A 235 26.74 0.23 -5.70
CA GLU A 235 26.93 -0.33 -7.04
C GLU A 235 25.73 -1.15 -7.53
N LEU A 236 24.86 -1.57 -6.63
CA LEU A 236 23.64 -2.31 -6.96
C LEU A 236 22.46 -1.39 -7.29
N LEU A 237 22.48 -0.11 -6.88
CA LEU A 237 21.30 0.76 -6.86
C LEU A 237 21.13 1.63 -8.12
N GLY A 238 21.95 1.45 -9.15
CA GLY A 238 21.90 2.28 -10.36
C GLY A 238 20.56 2.27 -11.13
N ARG A 239 19.71 1.26 -10.91
CA ARG A 239 18.36 1.14 -11.50
C ARG A 239 17.28 0.90 -10.44
N VAL A 240 17.46 1.45 -9.26
CA VAL A 240 16.52 1.32 -8.15
C VAL A 240 15.91 2.68 -7.83
N LEU A 241 14.58 2.70 -7.65
CA LEU A 241 13.84 3.81 -7.06
C LEU A 241 13.26 3.35 -5.73
N VAL A 242 13.34 4.19 -4.71
CA VAL A 242 12.68 3.97 -3.42
C VAL A 242 11.50 4.92 -3.32
N ILE A 243 10.32 4.37 -3.08
CA ILE A 243 9.12 5.13 -2.78
C ILE A 243 8.93 5.13 -1.26
N TYR A 244 8.76 6.32 -0.71
CA TYR A 244 8.62 6.50 0.73
C TYR A 244 7.63 7.63 1.04
N GLY A 245 7.32 7.88 2.32
CA GLY A 245 6.46 8.98 2.69
C GLY A 245 5.98 8.95 4.14
N VAL A 246 5.17 9.92 4.48
CA VAL A 246 4.70 10.14 5.86
C VAL A 246 3.35 9.49 6.17
N SER A 247 2.63 8.99 5.15
CA SER A 247 1.23 8.58 5.25
C SER A 247 0.98 7.53 6.34
N LYS A 248 1.91 6.59 6.55
CA LYS A 248 1.70 5.42 7.42
C LYS A 248 2.39 5.57 8.76
N ALA A 249 3.70 5.82 8.76
CA ALA A 249 4.48 5.92 9.99
C ALA A 249 4.13 7.15 10.85
N TYR A 250 3.49 8.15 10.28
CA TYR A 250 3.12 9.40 10.99
C TYR A 250 1.61 9.69 10.95
N ALA A 251 0.79 8.69 10.61
CA ALA A 251 -0.67 8.84 10.52
C ALA A 251 -1.11 10.08 9.70
N MET A 252 -0.46 10.29 8.54
CA MET A 252 -0.63 11.47 7.70
C MET A 252 -1.28 11.15 6.34
N THR A 253 -2.23 10.23 6.28
CA THR A 253 -2.85 9.80 5.01
C THR A 253 -3.52 10.95 4.27
N GLY A 254 -4.25 11.82 4.99
CA GLY A 254 -4.98 12.97 4.47
C GLY A 254 -4.08 14.14 4.04
N TRP A 255 -2.84 14.24 4.52
CA TRP A 255 -1.89 15.29 4.15
C TRP A 255 -1.33 15.15 2.73
N ARG A 256 -1.37 13.95 2.17
CA ARG A 256 -0.98 13.67 0.78
C ARG A 256 0.48 14.03 0.47
N ILE A 257 1.43 13.57 1.29
CA ILE A 257 2.87 13.72 1.04
C ILE A 257 3.53 12.34 0.93
N GLY A 258 4.19 12.13 -0.21
CA GLY A 258 5.08 11.01 -0.50
C GLY A 258 6.29 11.49 -1.27
N LEU A 259 7.27 10.65 -1.42
CA LEU A 259 8.50 10.96 -2.15
C LEU A 259 9.02 9.74 -2.91
N ALA A 260 9.80 10.02 -3.94
CA ALA A 260 10.65 9.06 -4.62
C ALA A 260 12.11 9.49 -4.48
N LEU A 261 12.97 8.58 -4.03
CA LEU A 261 14.43 8.68 -4.17
C LEU A 261 14.83 7.91 -5.43
N ALA A 262 15.42 8.58 -6.40
CA ALA A 262 15.74 8.03 -7.71
C ALA A 262 17.11 8.49 -8.20
N PRO A 263 17.75 7.77 -9.15
CA PRO A 263 18.92 8.28 -9.86
C PRO A 263 18.67 9.67 -10.47
N ALA A 264 19.64 10.56 -10.45
CA ALA A 264 19.49 11.97 -10.83
C ALA A 264 18.76 12.22 -12.17
N PRO A 265 19.04 11.48 -13.28
CA PRO A 265 18.29 11.68 -14.52
C PRO A 265 16.81 11.35 -14.39
N VAL A 266 16.46 10.31 -13.61
CA VAL A 266 15.08 9.87 -13.39
C VAL A 266 14.36 10.87 -12.47
N ALA A 267 14.98 11.31 -11.38
CA ALA A 267 14.44 12.34 -10.51
C ALA A 267 14.13 13.64 -11.29
N LYS A 268 15.04 14.06 -12.16
CA LYS A 268 14.84 15.23 -13.05
C LYS A 268 13.63 15.03 -13.99
N ALA A 269 13.51 13.86 -14.61
CA ALA A 269 12.41 13.56 -15.51
C ALA A 269 11.05 13.47 -14.77
N MET A 270 11.02 12.85 -13.58
CA MET A 270 9.84 12.82 -12.72
C MET A 270 9.43 14.24 -12.28
N GLY A 271 10.38 15.11 -11.93
CA GLY A 271 10.12 16.51 -11.62
C GLY A 271 9.53 17.25 -12.81
N ALA A 272 10.05 17.06 -14.00
CA ALA A 272 9.52 17.67 -15.23
C ALA A 272 8.09 17.19 -15.53
N LEU A 273 7.81 15.87 -15.42
CA LEU A 273 6.46 15.33 -15.54
C LEU A 273 5.51 16.00 -14.53
N GLN A 274 5.93 16.13 -13.27
CA GLN A 274 5.10 16.66 -12.19
C GLN A 274 4.72 18.13 -12.42
N THR A 275 5.51 18.93 -13.17
CA THR A 275 5.13 20.31 -13.55
C THR A 275 3.81 20.36 -14.32
N HIS A 276 3.52 19.31 -15.10
CA HIS A 276 2.32 19.23 -15.95
C HIS A 276 1.17 18.43 -15.32
N VAL A 277 1.41 17.76 -14.19
CA VAL A 277 0.38 16.94 -13.50
C VAL A 277 -0.23 17.70 -12.32
N THR A 278 0.61 18.15 -11.37
CA THR A 278 0.15 18.80 -10.12
C THR A 278 0.88 20.08 -9.77
N SER A 279 1.89 20.47 -10.52
CA SER A 279 2.80 21.60 -10.20
C SER A 279 3.52 21.48 -8.85
N GLY A 280 3.33 20.39 -8.11
CA GLY A 280 3.91 20.11 -6.81
C GLY A 280 2.87 19.70 -5.77
N ALA A 281 3.33 19.17 -4.64
CA ALA A 281 2.49 18.81 -3.51
C ALA A 281 2.11 20.06 -2.68
N SER A 282 1.08 19.95 -1.84
CA SER A 282 0.61 21.02 -0.96
C SER A 282 1.75 21.64 -0.14
N HIS A 283 1.96 22.95 -0.26
CA HIS A 283 3.05 23.65 0.41
C HIS A 283 2.97 23.56 1.95
N PRO A 284 1.81 23.81 2.61
CA PRO A 284 1.70 23.63 4.05
C PRO A 284 1.95 22.19 4.48
N ALA A 285 1.46 21.21 3.71
CA ALA A 285 1.66 19.79 4.02
C ALA A 285 3.14 19.37 3.91
N GLN A 286 3.91 19.99 3.02
CA GLN A 286 5.34 19.77 2.93
C GLN A 286 6.09 20.24 4.18
N TRP A 287 5.70 21.34 4.80
CA TRP A 287 6.27 21.81 6.06
C TRP A 287 5.94 20.89 7.23
N ALA A 288 4.71 20.38 7.29
CA ALA A 288 4.34 19.35 8.25
C ALA A 288 5.17 18.06 8.07
N ALA A 289 5.38 17.64 6.82
CA ALA A 289 6.20 16.47 6.53
C ALA A 289 7.69 16.67 6.81
N ALA A 290 8.20 17.91 6.64
CA ALA A 290 9.57 18.25 7.03
C ALA A 290 9.79 18.12 8.55
N GLU A 291 8.81 18.53 9.35
CA GLU A 291 8.80 18.30 10.80
C GLU A 291 8.78 16.81 11.12
N ALA A 292 7.90 16.05 10.45
CA ALA A 292 7.77 14.59 10.65
C ALA A 292 9.09 13.84 10.43
N PHE A 293 9.91 14.24 9.46
CA PHE A 293 11.21 13.62 9.19
C PHE A 293 12.37 14.25 9.98
N GLY A 294 12.20 15.43 10.52
CA GLY A 294 13.30 16.21 11.11
C GLY A 294 13.32 16.24 12.63
N ASP A 295 12.23 15.93 13.30
CA ASP A 295 12.11 16.05 14.76
C ASP A 295 12.24 14.68 15.44
N GLU A 296 13.34 14.49 16.16
CA GLU A 296 13.63 13.24 16.90
C GLU A 296 12.61 12.93 18.01
N ARG A 297 11.87 13.91 18.51
CA ARG A 297 10.80 13.71 19.50
C ARG A 297 9.65 12.86 18.98
N LEU A 298 9.50 12.75 17.67
CA LEU A 298 8.47 11.92 17.03
C LEU A 298 8.83 10.43 17.00
N GLU A 299 10.07 10.07 17.32
CA GLU A 299 10.50 8.67 17.35
C GLU A 299 9.71 7.86 18.38
N ASP A 300 9.45 8.44 19.56
CA ASP A 300 8.66 7.79 20.62
C ASP A 300 7.19 7.63 20.21
N GLU A 301 6.60 8.62 19.52
CA GLU A 301 5.22 8.53 19.03
C GLU A 301 5.08 7.45 17.96
N VAL A 302 6.03 7.36 17.03
CA VAL A 302 6.07 6.30 16.01
C VAL A 302 6.27 4.93 16.67
N ALA A 303 7.17 4.82 17.63
CA ALA A 303 7.41 3.58 18.37
C ALA A 303 6.16 3.11 19.11
N HIS A 304 5.45 4.03 19.77
CA HIS A 304 4.18 3.74 20.46
C HIS A 304 3.12 3.20 19.48
N MET A 305 2.96 3.83 18.33
CA MET A 305 2.01 3.38 17.31
C MET A 305 2.38 1.98 16.77
N VAL A 306 3.67 1.73 16.51
CA VAL A 306 4.17 0.42 16.04
C VAL A 306 3.92 -0.66 17.08
N GLU A 307 4.13 -0.37 18.38
CA GLU A 307 3.87 -1.31 19.45
C GLU A 307 2.37 -1.63 19.59
N ALA A 308 1.51 -0.64 19.45
CA ALA A 308 0.06 -0.87 19.42
C ALA A 308 -0.34 -1.77 18.23
N PHE A 309 0.22 -1.57 17.04
CA PHE A 309 -0.01 -2.46 15.89
C PHE A 309 0.54 -3.86 16.13
N ARG A 310 1.70 -4.00 16.78
CA ARG A 310 2.25 -5.31 17.15
C ARG A 310 1.29 -6.05 18.09
N HIS A 311 0.84 -5.39 19.15
CA HIS A 311 -0.12 -5.96 20.10
C HIS A 311 -1.41 -6.43 19.41
N ARG A 312 -1.99 -5.60 18.56
CA ARG A 312 -3.20 -5.94 17.80
C ARG A 312 -2.97 -7.08 16.81
N ARG A 313 -1.81 -7.12 16.14
CA ARG A 313 -1.40 -8.25 15.30
C ARG A 313 -1.37 -9.55 16.12
N ASP A 314 -0.76 -9.53 17.29
CA ASP A 314 -0.64 -10.70 18.16
C ASP A 314 -2.01 -11.19 18.63
N LEU A 315 -2.91 -10.27 18.96
CA LEU A 315 -4.32 -10.56 19.28
C LEU A 315 -5.03 -11.27 18.12
N VAL A 316 -4.91 -10.74 16.90
CA VAL A 316 -5.52 -11.34 15.69
C VAL A 316 -4.95 -12.74 15.44
N VAL A 317 -3.64 -12.89 15.45
CA VAL A 317 -2.96 -14.18 15.20
C VAL A 317 -3.35 -15.22 16.26
N ALA A 318 -3.36 -14.83 17.54
CA ALA A 318 -3.76 -15.71 18.63
C ALA A 318 -5.22 -16.15 18.47
N HIS A 319 -6.12 -15.21 18.13
CA HIS A 319 -7.54 -15.50 17.94
C HIS A 319 -7.77 -16.51 16.79
N PHE A 320 -7.13 -16.32 15.63
CA PHE A 320 -7.25 -17.26 14.50
C PHE A 320 -6.71 -18.63 14.86
N ARG A 321 -5.54 -18.73 15.48
CA ARG A 321 -4.96 -20.01 15.93
C ARG A 321 -5.84 -20.75 16.92
N GLN A 322 -6.52 -20.04 17.83
CA GLN A 322 -7.34 -20.63 18.88
C GLN A 322 -8.74 -20.98 18.39
N HIS A 323 -9.38 -20.11 17.61
CA HIS A 323 -10.80 -20.21 17.31
C HIS A 323 -11.11 -20.63 15.87
N MET A 324 -10.15 -20.52 14.96
CA MET A 324 -10.26 -20.85 13.55
C MET A 324 -8.99 -21.58 13.04
N PRO A 325 -8.58 -22.72 13.70
CA PRO A 325 -7.30 -23.38 13.41
C PRO A 325 -7.21 -23.95 11.99
N GLY A 326 -8.35 -24.13 11.30
CA GLY A 326 -8.39 -24.61 9.91
C GLY A 326 -8.20 -23.51 8.86
N VAL A 327 -8.17 -22.23 9.27
CA VAL A 327 -8.01 -21.11 8.35
C VAL A 327 -6.52 -20.80 8.15
N GLU A 328 -6.06 -20.97 6.92
CA GLU A 328 -4.68 -20.60 6.53
C GLU A 328 -4.53 -19.08 6.46
N PHE A 329 -3.43 -18.55 6.97
CA PHE A 329 -3.13 -17.11 6.91
C PHE A 329 -1.63 -16.85 6.81
N VAL A 330 -1.28 -15.66 6.31
CA VAL A 330 0.10 -15.15 6.37
C VAL A 330 0.29 -14.40 7.69
N GLU A 331 1.26 -14.81 8.51
CA GLU A 331 1.61 -14.09 9.74
C GLU A 331 2.30 -12.77 9.40
N PRO A 332 1.71 -11.62 9.75
CA PRO A 332 2.29 -10.33 9.40
C PRO A 332 3.55 -10.02 10.22
N LEU A 333 4.61 -9.61 9.55
CA LEU A 333 5.84 -9.11 10.16
C LEU A 333 5.94 -7.57 10.10
N GLY A 334 5.02 -6.92 9.39
CA GLY A 334 4.93 -5.46 9.28
C GLY A 334 3.62 -5.00 8.65
N ALA A 335 3.49 -3.71 8.38
CA ALA A 335 2.26 -3.02 8.02
C ALA A 335 1.17 -3.21 9.10
N PHE A 336 -0.11 -3.15 8.75
CA PHE A 336 -1.23 -3.35 9.67
C PHE A 336 -2.37 -4.15 9.03
N TYR A 337 -2.01 -5.17 8.21
CA TYR A 337 -2.94 -6.03 7.50
C TYR A 337 -2.75 -7.48 7.88
N PHE A 338 -3.88 -8.20 7.90
CA PHE A 338 -3.94 -9.64 8.07
C PHE A 338 -4.60 -10.24 6.83
N PHE A 339 -3.98 -11.24 6.23
CA PHE A 339 -4.43 -11.86 4.99
C PHE A 339 -4.66 -13.34 5.20
N PHE A 340 -5.94 -13.78 5.11
CA PHE A 340 -6.36 -15.13 5.44
C PHE A 340 -7.17 -15.75 4.30
N ARG A 341 -7.15 -17.08 4.24
CA ARG A 341 -7.67 -17.88 3.14
C ARG A 341 -9.12 -18.27 3.39
N VAL A 342 -9.98 -18.16 2.37
CA VAL A 342 -11.42 -18.43 2.48
C VAL A 342 -11.95 -19.40 1.40
N ASP A 343 -11.14 -19.81 0.43
CA ASP A 343 -11.59 -20.70 -0.66
C ASP A 343 -11.96 -22.11 -0.18
N THR A 344 -11.54 -22.53 1.01
CA THR A 344 -12.02 -23.77 1.66
C THR A 344 -13.53 -23.76 1.86
N TYR A 345 -14.15 -22.57 2.01
CA TYR A 345 -15.59 -22.42 2.13
C TYR A 345 -16.31 -22.42 0.78
N PHE A 346 -15.60 -22.22 -0.35
CA PHE A 346 -16.18 -22.28 -1.70
C PHE A 346 -16.59 -23.72 -2.06
N ALA A 347 -15.77 -24.71 -1.72
CA ALA A 347 -16.04 -26.12 -1.98
C ALA A 347 -17.36 -26.62 -1.34
N GLN A 348 -17.80 -25.97 -0.28
CA GLN A 348 -19.05 -26.27 0.43
C GLN A 348 -20.29 -25.66 -0.26
N ARG A 349 -20.14 -25.10 -1.48
CA ARG A 349 -21.18 -24.45 -2.31
C ARG A 349 -21.93 -23.30 -1.65
N ARG A 350 -21.31 -22.61 -0.68
CA ARG A 350 -21.93 -21.47 0.00
C ARG A 350 -21.51 -20.13 -0.58
N PHE A 351 -20.29 -20.06 -1.09
CA PHE A 351 -19.73 -18.92 -1.79
C PHE A 351 -19.03 -19.39 -3.05
N SER A 352 -19.03 -18.54 -4.06
CA SER A 352 -18.29 -18.77 -5.31
C SER A 352 -17.00 -17.96 -5.37
N THR A 353 -16.91 -16.89 -4.54
CA THR A 353 -15.81 -15.92 -4.58
C THR A 353 -15.55 -15.33 -3.18
N ALA A 354 -14.34 -14.78 -2.97
CA ALA A 354 -14.04 -14.01 -1.76
C ALA A 354 -14.87 -12.71 -1.67
N ALA A 355 -15.27 -12.14 -2.80
CA ALA A 355 -16.17 -10.97 -2.81
C ALA A 355 -17.53 -11.32 -2.19
N GLU A 356 -18.13 -12.44 -2.57
CA GLU A 356 -19.39 -12.92 -2.00
C GLU A 356 -19.27 -13.23 -0.50
N PHE A 357 -18.14 -13.81 -0.07
CA PHE A 357 -17.84 -14.01 1.35
C PHE A 357 -17.83 -12.66 2.12
N CYS A 358 -17.15 -11.63 1.59
CA CYS A 358 -17.08 -10.33 2.21
C CYS A 358 -18.43 -9.62 2.27
N GLU A 359 -19.24 -9.71 1.20
CA GLU A 359 -20.59 -9.14 1.13
C GLU A 359 -21.50 -9.78 2.19
N ARG A 360 -21.47 -11.11 2.32
CA ARG A 360 -22.25 -11.83 3.31
C ARG A 360 -21.79 -11.54 4.73
N LEU A 361 -20.49 -11.53 4.98
CA LEU A 361 -19.95 -11.15 6.29
C LEU A 361 -20.38 -9.73 6.71
N MET A 362 -20.40 -8.79 5.78
CA MET A 362 -20.90 -7.45 6.04
C MET A 362 -22.42 -7.42 6.28
N ALA A 363 -23.19 -8.21 5.52
CA ALA A 363 -24.63 -8.25 5.63
C ALA A 363 -25.13 -8.95 6.92
N ASP A 364 -24.53 -10.10 7.24
CA ASP A 364 -24.99 -10.98 8.31
C ASP A 364 -24.40 -10.59 9.68
N GLU A 365 -23.15 -10.11 9.72
CA GLU A 365 -22.41 -9.83 10.96
C GLU A 365 -21.93 -8.38 11.09
N GLY A 366 -22.14 -7.53 10.09
CA GLY A 366 -21.72 -6.13 10.14
C GLY A 366 -20.21 -5.94 10.20
N VAL A 367 -19.41 -6.76 9.49
CA VAL A 367 -17.95 -6.60 9.44
C VAL A 367 -17.49 -6.38 8.00
N ALA A 368 -16.84 -5.24 7.76
CA ALA A 368 -16.29 -4.87 6.45
C ALA A 368 -14.83 -5.31 6.33
N VAL A 369 -14.54 -6.17 5.35
CA VAL A 369 -13.20 -6.64 4.96
C VAL A 369 -13.04 -6.55 3.44
N VAL A 370 -11.85 -6.75 2.90
CA VAL A 370 -11.57 -6.58 1.45
C VAL A 370 -11.30 -7.92 0.80
N PRO A 371 -12.01 -8.29 -0.29
CA PRO A 371 -11.75 -9.54 -1.00
C PRO A 371 -10.38 -9.53 -1.66
N GLY A 372 -9.76 -10.70 -1.73
CA GLY A 372 -8.43 -10.90 -2.30
C GLY A 372 -8.35 -10.67 -3.81
N ASP A 373 -9.50 -10.68 -4.51
CA ASP A 373 -9.63 -10.28 -5.91
C ASP A 373 -9.00 -8.91 -6.16
N ALA A 374 -9.21 -7.96 -5.23
CA ALA A 374 -8.61 -6.62 -5.28
C ALA A 374 -7.07 -6.66 -5.30
N PHE A 375 -6.46 -7.71 -4.77
CA PHE A 375 -5.02 -7.86 -4.64
C PHE A 375 -4.43 -8.89 -5.62
N GLY A 376 -5.29 -9.51 -6.47
CA GLY A 376 -4.88 -10.47 -7.47
C GLY A 376 -4.84 -11.92 -6.99
N ASP A 377 -5.44 -12.26 -5.84
CA ASP A 377 -5.65 -13.63 -5.40
C ASP A 377 -7.05 -13.82 -4.80
N PRO A 378 -8.03 -14.35 -5.57
CA PRO A 378 -9.44 -14.45 -5.18
C PRO A 378 -9.73 -15.48 -4.09
N ARG A 379 -8.71 -16.21 -3.60
CA ARG A 379 -8.86 -17.21 -2.55
C ARG A 379 -8.79 -16.62 -1.14
N TRP A 380 -8.39 -15.36 -1.02
CA TRP A 380 -8.03 -14.71 0.23
C TRP A 380 -8.90 -13.51 0.56
N VAL A 381 -8.81 -13.07 1.82
CA VAL A 381 -9.45 -11.85 2.32
C VAL A 381 -8.43 -11.05 3.10
N ARG A 382 -8.43 -9.72 2.93
CA ARG A 382 -7.63 -8.80 3.74
C ARG A 382 -8.49 -8.13 4.79
N MET A 383 -8.08 -8.17 6.05
CA MET A 383 -8.53 -7.28 7.10
C MET A 383 -7.40 -6.35 7.57
N SER A 384 -7.75 -5.15 7.99
CA SER A 384 -6.87 -4.22 8.68
C SER A 384 -7.02 -4.40 10.19
N TYR A 385 -5.91 -4.38 10.95
CA TYR A 385 -5.97 -4.27 12.40
C TYR A 385 -5.61 -2.86 12.91
N ALA A 386 -5.64 -1.85 12.00
CA ALA A 386 -5.64 -0.44 12.37
C ALA A 386 -7.05 -0.01 12.76
N ALA A 387 -7.51 -0.52 13.89
CA ALA A 387 -8.81 -0.24 14.51
C ALA A 387 -8.65 -0.31 16.04
N SER A 388 -9.64 0.18 16.80
CA SER A 388 -9.60 0.05 18.26
C SER A 388 -9.56 -1.43 18.68
N GLU A 389 -8.90 -1.75 19.78
CA GLU A 389 -8.83 -3.12 20.30
C GLU A 389 -10.22 -3.69 20.59
N LYS A 390 -11.16 -2.84 21.04
CA LYS A 390 -12.54 -3.19 21.25
C LYS A 390 -13.23 -3.61 19.95
N ASP A 391 -13.14 -2.78 18.89
CA ASP A 391 -13.76 -3.07 17.61
C ASP A 391 -13.11 -4.31 16.97
N LEU A 392 -11.79 -4.45 17.10
CA LEU A 392 -11.07 -5.61 16.60
C LEU A 392 -11.52 -6.91 17.29
N THR A 393 -11.63 -6.90 18.61
CA THR A 393 -12.08 -8.08 19.38
C THR A 393 -13.54 -8.45 19.03
N ASP A 394 -14.42 -7.46 18.92
CA ASP A 394 -15.80 -7.70 18.51
C ASP A 394 -15.89 -8.25 17.09
N ALA A 395 -15.16 -7.63 16.13
CA ALA A 395 -15.12 -8.11 14.75
C ALA A 395 -14.60 -9.55 14.64
N LEU A 396 -13.55 -9.92 15.38
CA LEU A 396 -13.02 -11.27 15.43
C LEU A 396 -14.06 -12.28 15.95
N GLY A 397 -14.81 -11.91 16.98
CA GLY A 397 -15.94 -12.72 17.48
C GLY A 397 -17.03 -12.91 16.41
N ARG A 398 -17.39 -11.84 15.68
CA ARG A 398 -18.37 -11.88 14.59
C ARG A 398 -17.89 -12.75 13.42
N ILE A 399 -16.62 -12.61 12.99
CA ILE A 399 -16.00 -13.46 11.94
C ILE A 399 -16.03 -14.93 12.36
N THR A 400 -15.71 -15.24 13.64
CA THR A 400 -15.72 -16.61 14.15
C THR A 400 -17.13 -17.20 14.11
N ARG A 401 -18.16 -16.46 14.53
CA ARG A 401 -19.56 -16.93 14.45
C ARG A 401 -19.97 -17.20 13.01
N PHE A 402 -19.62 -16.28 12.09
CA PHE A 402 -19.93 -16.43 10.68
C PHE A 402 -19.29 -17.68 10.08
N VAL A 403 -18.00 -17.95 10.36
CA VAL A 403 -17.28 -19.13 9.89
C VAL A 403 -17.86 -20.41 10.49
N ARG A 404 -18.12 -20.46 11.80
CA ARG A 404 -18.69 -21.64 12.46
C ARG A 404 -20.09 -22.00 11.96
N ALA A 405 -20.96 -21.02 11.75
CA ALA A 405 -22.28 -21.26 11.17
C ALA A 405 -22.22 -21.94 9.80
N MET A 406 -21.14 -21.69 9.04
CA MET A 406 -20.89 -22.37 7.78
C MET A 406 -20.40 -23.82 7.96
N GLU A 407 -19.53 -24.08 8.94
CA GLU A 407 -19.02 -25.40 9.25
C GLU A 407 -20.11 -26.33 9.78
N GLU A 408 -20.95 -25.86 10.72
CA GLU A 408 -22.07 -26.63 11.32
C GLU A 408 -23.12 -27.05 10.30
N ALA A 409 -23.48 -26.15 9.39
CA ALA A 409 -24.44 -26.49 8.36
C ALA A 409 -23.90 -27.45 7.30
N THR A 410 -22.55 -27.66 7.23
CA THR A 410 -21.93 -28.69 6.38
C THR A 410 -21.96 -30.06 7.07
N ALA A 411 -21.80 -30.10 8.37
CA ALA A 411 -21.87 -31.34 9.13
C ALA A 411 -23.31 -31.93 9.19
N SER A 412 -24.32 -31.14 8.87
CA SER A 412 -25.76 -31.51 8.92
C SER A 412 -26.33 -31.86 7.52
N ALA A 413 -25.56 -31.71 6.44
CA ALA A 413 -25.95 -32.00 5.06
C ALA A 413 -25.26 -33.26 4.53
#